data_7f0763671949cfe503a39a76d1df609d
#
_entry.id   7f0763671949cfe503a39a76d1df609d
#
_cell.length_a   1.000
_cell.length_b   1.000
_cell.length_c   1.000
_cell.angle_alpha   90.00
_cell.angle_beta   90.00
_cell.angle_gamma   90.00
#
_symmetry.space_group_name_H-M   'P 1'
#
loop_
_entity.id
_entity.type
_entity.pdbx_description
1 polymer ?
#
loop_
_entity_poly.entity_id
_entity_poly.type
_entity_poly.pdbx_seq_one_letter_code
_entity_poly.pdbx_strand_id
1 'polypeptide(L)'
;MKQTTKNILGVGAIVLLSSGVAGLTTYKLLQSNESAKETSFNEMFKQNPNVKLAAFDAVNAQPVDLTQAAENSLHAVVHIRSTQEAKTRTVQQAPDIFDFFFGDGRGQQRQVQSQPRVGFGSGVIISKDGYIVTNNHVIDGADEISVKLNDNREFKGRVIGTDPSTDLALVKIEGDDFPTIPVGDSEALKVGEWVLAVGNPFNLNSTVTAGIVSAKARSLGVYNGGIESFIQTDAAINQGNSG
;
A
#
# COMPACT_ATOMS: atom_id res chain seq x y z
N MET A 1 -33.95 -61.78 55.22
CA MET A 1 -33.94 -60.37 54.91
C MET A 1 -32.67 -59.59 55.44
N LYS A 2 -32.06 -59.95 56.54
CA LYS A 2 -30.90 -59.17 57.10
C LYS A 2 -29.56 -59.36 56.36
N GLN A 3 -29.37 -60.45 55.62
CA GLN A 3 -28.08 -60.73 54.94
C GLN A 3 -27.98 -60.08 53.58
N THR A 4 -29.05 -59.94 52.83
CA THR A 4 -29.14 -59.28 51.54
C THR A 4 -28.91 -57.76 51.66
N THR A 5 -29.43 -57.17 52.75
CA THR A 5 -29.25 -55.72 52.98
C THR A 5 -27.79 -55.36 53.31
N LYS A 6 -27.06 -56.22 54.03
CA LYS A 6 -25.63 -56.02 54.33
C LYS A 6 -24.75 -56.12 53.06
N ASN A 7 -25.10 -57.08 52.18
CA ASN A 7 -24.33 -57.18 50.90
C ASN A 7 -24.60 -56.03 49.96
N ILE A 8 -25.80 -55.48 49.89
CA ILE A 8 -26.12 -54.29 49.07
C ILE A 8 -25.44 -53.07 49.63
N LEU A 9 -25.38 -52.87 50.92
CA LEU A 9 -24.66 -51.80 51.58
C LEU A 9 -23.14 -51.91 51.34
N GLY A 10 -22.57 -53.12 51.38
CA GLY A 10 -21.16 -53.37 51.09
C GLY A 10 -20.78 -53.06 49.63
N VAL A 11 -21.59 -53.48 48.67
CA VAL A 11 -21.36 -53.19 47.27
C VAL A 11 -21.49 -51.66 46.96
N GLY A 12 -22.51 -51.03 47.55
CA GLY A 12 -22.70 -49.60 47.44
C GLY A 12 -21.49 -48.78 47.97
N ALA A 13 -20.92 -49.19 49.11
CA ALA A 13 -19.75 -48.56 49.69
C ALA A 13 -18.50 -48.77 48.82
N ILE A 14 -18.33 -49.93 48.21
CA ILE A 14 -17.19 -50.18 47.29
C ILE A 14 -17.33 -49.37 46.03
N VAL A 15 -18.51 -49.21 45.46
CA VAL A 15 -18.75 -48.40 44.25
C VAL A 15 -18.52 -46.94 44.56
N LEU A 16 -18.92 -46.40 45.70
CA LEU A 16 -18.66 -45.00 46.10
C LEU A 16 -17.18 -44.74 46.36
N LEU A 17 -16.47 -45.67 46.99
CA LEU A 17 -15.03 -45.53 47.21
C LEU A 17 -14.23 -45.61 45.90
N SER A 18 -14.57 -46.49 45.00
CA SER A 18 -13.91 -46.62 43.70
C SER A 18 -14.15 -45.40 42.81
N SER A 19 -15.37 -44.85 42.79
CA SER A 19 -15.67 -43.64 42.05
C SER A 19 -14.97 -42.38 42.65
N GLY A 20 -14.85 -42.31 43.98
CA GLY A 20 -14.10 -41.24 44.66
C GLY A 20 -12.61 -41.29 44.36
N VAL A 21 -12.00 -42.48 44.35
CA VAL A 21 -10.58 -42.63 44.01
C VAL A 21 -10.34 -42.32 42.52
N ALA A 22 -11.21 -42.79 41.64
CA ALA A 22 -11.11 -42.46 40.22
C ALA A 22 -11.26 -40.94 39.95
N GLY A 23 -12.21 -40.29 40.62
CA GLY A 23 -12.38 -38.84 40.51
C GLY A 23 -11.16 -38.04 41.02
N LEU A 24 -10.59 -38.45 42.15
CA LEU A 24 -9.40 -37.81 42.72
C LEU A 24 -8.14 -38.02 41.86
N THR A 25 -7.98 -39.21 41.26
CA THR A 25 -6.85 -39.46 40.36
C THR A 25 -6.97 -38.71 39.06
N THR A 26 -8.18 -38.63 38.49
CA THR A 26 -8.44 -37.84 37.28
C THR A 26 -8.23 -36.34 37.55
N TYR A 27 -8.72 -35.84 38.69
CA TYR A 27 -8.52 -34.43 39.08
C TYR A 27 -7.02 -34.10 39.26
N LYS A 28 -6.26 -34.96 39.94
CA LYS A 28 -4.81 -34.76 40.07
C LYS A 28 -4.06 -34.84 38.73
N LEU A 29 -4.46 -35.74 37.81
CA LEU A 29 -3.88 -35.83 36.48
C LEU A 29 -4.22 -34.61 35.62
N LEU A 30 -5.42 -34.07 35.71
CA LEU A 30 -5.80 -32.84 35.03
C LEU A 30 -4.99 -31.63 35.58
N GLN A 31 -4.88 -31.53 36.89
CA GLN A 31 -4.13 -30.45 37.53
C GLN A 31 -2.62 -30.53 37.26
N SER A 32 -2.06 -31.74 37.17
CA SER A 32 -0.65 -31.94 36.79
C SER A 32 -0.38 -31.61 35.29
N ASN A 33 -1.38 -31.88 34.42
CA ASN A 33 -1.29 -31.51 33.02
C ASN A 33 -1.46 -30.00 32.78
N GLU A 34 -2.27 -29.30 33.58
CA GLU A 34 -2.32 -27.82 33.52
C GLU A 34 -1.01 -27.18 34.00
N SER A 35 -0.42 -27.72 35.07
CA SER A 35 0.91 -27.23 35.55
C SER A 35 2.05 -27.58 34.60
N ALA A 36 1.93 -28.61 33.79
CA ALA A 36 2.93 -28.98 32.78
C ALA A 36 2.80 -28.18 31.47
N LYS A 37 1.67 -27.48 31.23
CA LYS A 37 1.45 -26.63 30.06
C LYS A 37 1.91 -25.20 30.22
N GLU A 38 2.20 -24.76 31.44
CA GLU A 38 2.73 -23.43 31.72
C GLU A 38 4.23 -23.41 32.04
N THR A 39 5.02 -24.32 31.53
CA THR A 39 6.42 -23.98 31.32
C THR A 39 6.43 -22.94 30.23
N SER A 40 6.19 -21.72 30.69
CA SER A 40 6.04 -20.54 29.87
C SER A 40 7.22 -20.51 28.89
N PHE A 41 6.92 -20.27 27.63
CA PHE A 41 7.91 -19.95 26.59
C PHE A 41 9.01 -19.03 27.12
N ASN A 42 8.68 -18.13 28.03
CA ASN A 42 9.60 -17.27 28.79
C ASN A 42 10.56 -18.02 29.70
N GLU A 43 10.21 -19.15 30.32
CA GLU A 43 11.13 -19.92 31.17
C GLU A 43 12.14 -20.72 30.36
N MET A 44 11.73 -21.20 29.17
CA MET A 44 12.62 -21.88 28.25
C MET A 44 13.75 -20.95 27.75
N PHE A 45 13.45 -19.66 27.61
CA PHE A 45 14.43 -18.65 27.18
C PHE A 45 15.24 -18.07 28.36
N LYS A 46 14.72 -18.06 29.60
CA LYS A 46 15.49 -17.64 30.80
C LYS A 46 16.67 -18.57 31.11
N GLN A 47 16.61 -19.81 30.66
CA GLN A 47 17.70 -20.79 30.88
C GLN A 47 18.83 -20.68 29.86
N ASN A 48 18.68 -19.88 28.80
CA ASN A 48 19.74 -19.68 27.81
C ASN A 48 20.44 -18.35 28.03
N PRO A 49 21.70 -18.33 28.52
CA PRO A 49 22.43 -17.08 28.84
C PRO A 49 22.70 -16.22 27.59
N ASN A 50 22.54 -16.77 26.39
CA ASN A 50 22.73 -16.04 25.14
C ASN A 50 21.47 -15.39 24.61
N VAL A 51 20.31 -15.62 25.24
CA VAL A 51 19.02 -15.00 24.85
C VAL A 51 18.72 -13.87 25.81
N LYS A 52 18.85 -12.64 25.36
CA LYS A 52 18.37 -11.44 26.08
C LYS A 52 16.93 -11.20 25.67
N LEU A 53 15.98 -11.44 26.57
CA LEU A 53 14.62 -10.96 26.39
C LEU A 53 14.64 -9.44 26.51
N ALA A 54 14.21 -8.74 25.46
CA ALA A 54 13.98 -7.31 25.54
C ALA A 54 12.82 -7.07 26.51
N ALA A 55 13.09 -6.40 27.63
CA ALA A 55 12.04 -5.81 28.43
C ALA A 55 11.51 -4.61 27.64
N PHE A 56 10.33 -4.75 27.04
CA PHE A 56 9.61 -3.60 26.54
C PHE A 56 9.03 -2.89 27.75
N ASP A 57 9.74 -1.85 28.22
CA ASP A 57 9.10 -0.88 29.06
C ASP A 57 8.00 -0.21 28.24
N ALA A 58 6.75 -0.56 28.51
CA ALA A 58 5.57 0.05 27.89
C ALA A 58 5.40 1.54 28.29
N VAL A 59 6.50 2.17 28.70
CA VAL A 59 6.54 3.55 29.16
C VAL A 59 6.64 4.46 27.94
N ASN A 60 5.52 5.10 27.63
CA ASN A 60 5.42 6.27 26.72
C ASN A 60 5.40 6.03 25.21
N ALA A 61 4.76 4.98 24.71
CA ALA A 61 4.27 5.02 23.33
C ALA A 61 3.14 6.07 23.25
N GLN A 62 3.50 7.33 23.02
CA GLN A 62 2.51 8.35 22.68
C GLN A 62 1.94 7.99 21.31
N PRO A 63 0.61 7.99 21.12
CA PRO A 63 0.03 7.80 19.80
C PRO A 63 0.55 8.91 18.89
N VAL A 64 1.01 8.53 17.70
CA VAL A 64 1.47 9.50 16.70
C VAL A 64 0.24 10.21 16.13
N ASP A 65 0.13 11.51 16.34
CA ASP A 65 -0.88 12.35 15.71
C ASP A 65 -0.35 12.82 14.35
N LEU A 66 -0.94 12.31 13.28
CA LEU A 66 -0.61 12.65 11.89
C LEU A 66 -1.55 13.68 11.27
N THR A 67 -2.54 14.19 12.04
CA THR A 67 -3.58 15.09 11.54
C THR A 67 -3.00 16.36 10.93
N GLN A 68 -2.08 17.03 11.64
CA GLN A 68 -1.45 18.26 11.16
C GLN A 68 -0.62 18.03 9.89
N ALA A 69 0.11 16.91 9.80
CA ALA A 69 0.88 16.56 8.61
C ALA A 69 -0.04 16.28 7.42
N ALA A 70 -1.16 15.60 7.66
CA ALA A 70 -2.19 15.35 6.66
C ALA A 70 -2.80 16.65 6.14
N GLU A 71 -3.27 17.54 7.04
CA GLU A 71 -3.87 18.82 6.68
C GLU A 71 -2.92 19.68 5.84
N ASN A 72 -1.67 19.81 6.25
CA ASN A 72 -0.68 20.58 5.50
C ASN A 72 -0.42 20.00 4.11
N SER A 73 -0.47 18.69 3.96
CA SER A 73 -0.19 18.01 2.69
C SER A 73 -1.35 18.07 1.70
N LEU A 74 -2.61 17.99 2.21
CA LEU A 74 -3.80 17.94 1.39
C LEU A 74 -3.95 19.11 0.42
N HIS A 75 -3.53 20.30 0.83
CA HIS A 75 -3.65 21.52 0.01
C HIS A 75 -2.63 21.59 -1.13
N ALA A 76 -1.46 20.95 -0.95
CA ALA A 76 -0.40 20.94 -1.96
C ALA A 76 -0.54 19.77 -2.97
N VAL A 77 -1.38 18.77 -2.68
CA VAL A 77 -1.61 17.65 -3.59
C VAL A 77 -2.78 17.96 -4.52
N VAL A 78 -2.56 17.77 -5.81
CA VAL A 78 -3.50 18.09 -6.88
C VAL A 78 -3.92 16.87 -7.66
N HIS A 79 -5.11 16.94 -8.28
CA HIS A 79 -5.55 15.97 -9.26
C HIS A 79 -5.07 16.37 -10.65
N ILE A 80 -4.50 15.44 -11.38
CA ILE A 80 -4.07 15.62 -12.76
C ILE A 80 -4.93 14.75 -13.66
N ARG A 81 -5.51 15.38 -14.68
CA ARG A 81 -6.22 14.72 -15.77
C ARG A 81 -5.44 14.96 -17.06
N SER A 82 -5.00 13.87 -17.69
CA SER A 82 -4.36 13.87 -18.99
C SER A 82 -5.34 13.40 -20.06
N THR A 83 -5.42 14.10 -21.18
CA THR A 83 -6.31 13.77 -22.29
C THR A 83 -5.47 13.57 -23.53
N GLN A 84 -5.64 12.42 -24.18
CA GLN A 84 -5.11 12.16 -25.53
C GLN A 84 -6.25 12.23 -26.52
N GLU A 85 -6.12 13.08 -27.54
CA GLU A 85 -7.08 13.17 -28.60
C GLU A 85 -7.02 11.95 -29.52
N ALA A 86 -8.15 11.70 -30.18
CA ALA A 86 -8.24 10.64 -31.19
C ALA A 86 -7.30 10.98 -32.36
N LYS A 87 -6.29 10.14 -32.59
CA LYS A 87 -5.36 10.31 -33.74
C LYS A 87 -5.71 9.29 -34.81
N THR A 88 -5.93 9.77 -36.02
CA THR A 88 -6.08 8.91 -37.20
C THR A 88 -4.71 8.45 -37.64
N ARG A 89 -4.40 7.18 -37.49
CA ARG A 89 -3.18 6.57 -38.04
C ARG A 89 -3.53 5.76 -39.25
N THR A 90 -2.86 5.99 -40.37
CA THR A 90 -2.89 5.12 -41.53
C THR A 90 -1.93 3.98 -41.25
N VAL A 91 -2.48 2.78 -41.00
CA VAL A 91 -1.69 1.57 -40.85
C VAL A 91 -1.65 0.88 -42.19
N GLN A 92 -0.46 0.70 -42.76
CA GLN A 92 -0.28 -0.24 -43.87
C GLN A 92 -0.37 -1.65 -43.26
N GLN A 93 -1.48 -2.31 -43.48
CA GLN A 93 -1.63 -3.71 -43.14
C GLN A 93 -0.77 -4.52 -44.11
N ALA A 94 0.16 -5.32 -43.58
CA ALA A 94 0.86 -6.29 -44.39
C ALA A 94 -0.21 -7.19 -45.05
N PRO A 95 -0.09 -7.48 -46.34
CA PRO A 95 -1.06 -8.32 -47.02
C PRO A 95 -1.16 -9.67 -46.33
N ASP A 96 -2.39 -10.05 -45.99
CA ASP A 96 -2.67 -11.38 -45.44
C ASP A 96 -2.32 -12.44 -46.47
N ILE A 97 -1.95 -13.65 -46.04
CA ILE A 97 -1.63 -14.78 -46.99
C ILE A 97 -2.76 -15.00 -48.00
N PHE A 98 -3.99 -14.71 -47.59
CA PHE A 98 -5.16 -14.78 -48.46
C PHE A 98 -5.18 -13.68 -49.54
N ASP A 99 -4.77 -12.45 -49.20
CA ASP A 99 -4.63 -11.33 -50.12
C ASP A 99 -3.50 -11.55 -51.15
N PHE A 100 -2.46 -12.30 -50.73
CA PHE A 100 -1.34 -12.65 -51.60
C PHE A 100 -1.74 -13.70 -52.67
N PHE A 101 -2.67 -14.63 -52.35
CA PHE A 101 -3.10 -15.68 -53.29
C PHE A 101 -4.33 -15.31 -54.14
N PHE A 102 -5.21 -14.44 -53.66
CA PHE A 102 -6.49 -14.13 -54.30
C PHE A 102 -6.78 -12.62 -54.43
N GLY A 103 -5.91 -11.74 -53.93
CA GLY A 103 -6.06 -10.30 -54.00
C GLY A 103 -5.19 -9.66 -55.07
N ASP A 104 -5.58 -8.48 -55.52
CA ASP A 104 -4.93 -7.67 -56.56
C ASP A 104 -3.62 -7.00 -56.07
N GLY A 105 -2.99 -7.53 -55.00
CA GLY A 105 -1.68 -7.10 -54.51
C GLY A 105 -1.59 -5.67 -53.98
N ARG A 106 -2.70 -4.96 -53.85
CA ARG A 106 -2.77 -3.61 -53.28
C ARG A 106 -3.20 -3.68 -51.87
N GLY A 107 -2.23 -3.57 -50.92
CA GLY A 107 -2.51 -3.45 -49.51
C GLY A 107 -3.53 -2.34 -49.24
N GLN A 108 -4.67 -2.70 -48.67
CA GLN A 108 -5.69 -1.72 -48.31
C GLN A 108 -5.15 -0.86 -47.15
N GLN A 109 -5.04 0.43 -47.38
CA GLN A 109 -4.80 1.41 -46.34
C GLN A 109 -6.07 1.51 -45.48
N ARG A 110 -6.03 0.94 -44.30
CA ARG A 110 -7.11 1.07 -43.34
C ARG A 110 -6.77 2.21 -42.39
N GLN A 111 -7.60 3.25 -42.38
CA GLN A 111 -7.53 4.29 -41.36
C GLN A 111 -8.09 3.72 -40.05
N VAL A 112 -7.23 3.54 -39.08
CA VAL A 112 -7.64 3.18 -37.71
C VAL A 112 -7.69 4.45 -36.89
N GLN A 113 -8.88 4.84 -36.47
CA GLN A 113 -9.09 5.94 -35.57
C GLN A 113 -8.92 5.42 -34.14
N SER A 114 -7.90 5.90 -33.42
CA SER A 114 -7.77 5.62 -32.01
C SER A 114 -8.88 6.38 -31.24
N GLN A 115 -9.42 5.75 -30.20
CA GLN A 115 -10.36 6.45 -29.32
C GLN A 115 -9.61 7.43 -28.43
N PRO A 116 -10.23 8.57 -28.03
CA PRO A 116 -9.66 9.46 -27.03
C PRO A 116 -9.40 8.67 -25.73
N ARG A 117 -8.28 8.94 -25.10
CA ARG A 117 -7.94 8.35 -23.81
C ARG A 117 -7.84 9.43 -22.76
N VAL A 118 -8.39 9.15 -21.58
CA VAL A 118 -8.27 10.03 -20.40
C VAL A 118 -7.54 9.25 -19.33
N GLY A 119 -6.43 9.81 -18.86
CA GLY A 119 -5.66 9.32 -17.73
C GLY A 119 -5.90 10.21 -16.51
N PHE A 120 -5.72 9.64 -15.33
CA PHE A 120 -5.82 10.34 -14.06
C PHE A 120 -4.63 10.01 -13.19
N GLY A 121 -4.19 10.98 -12.42
CA GLY A 121 -3.13 10.83 -11.43
C GLY A 121 -3.12 11.99 -10.46
N SER A 122 -2.11 12.02 -9.63
CA SER A 122 -1.86 13.07 -8.66
C SER A 122 -0.59 13.84 -9.01
N GLY A 123 -0.38 14.96 -8.34
CA GLY A 123 0.85 15.73 -8.40
C GLY A 123 1.02 16.56 -7.14
N VAL A 124 2.21 17.05 -6.91
CA VAL A 124 2.55 17.85 -5.73
C VAL A 124 3.06 19.23 -6.16
N ILE A 125 2.44 20.29 -5.67
CA ILE A 125 2.89 21.66 -5.89
C ILE A 125 4.14 21.91 -5.03
N ILE A 126 5.26 22.20 -5.67
CA ILE A 126 6.55 22.41 -5.00
C ILE A 126 6.96 23.88 -4.94
N SER A 127 6.28 24.77 -5.66
CA SER A 127 6.58 26.19 -5.64
C SER A 127 5.33 27.06 -5.74
N LYS A 128 5.35 28.23 -5.10
CA LYS A 128 4.23 29.17 -5.05
C LYS A 128 3.77 29.72 -6.39
N ASP A 129 4.65 29.69 -7.39
CA ASP A 129 4.34 30.10 -8.76
C ASP A 129 3.79 28.96 -9.62
N GLY A 130 3.52 27.76 -9.04
CA GLY A 130 2.75 26.69 -9.67
C GLY A 130 3.55 25.62 -10.40
N TYR A 131 4.79 25.32 -9.98
CA TYR A 131 5.47 24.11 -10.43
C TYR A 131 4.96 22.88 -9.65
N ILE A 132 4.67 21.82 -10.40
CA ILE A 132 4.08 20.56 -9.91
C ILE A 132 4.96 19.41 -10.36
N VAL A 133 5.36 18.56 -9.42
CA VAL A 133 6.01 17.28 -9.70
C VAL A 133 4.94 16.19 -9.76
N THR A 134 5.04 15.35 -10.79
CA THR A 134 4.19 14.16 -10.98
C THR A 134 4.98 13.04 -11.64
N ASN A 135 4.37 11.89 -11.87
CA ASN A 135 5.00 10.82 -12.63
C ASN A 135 4.88 11.06 -14.15
N ASN A 136 5.92 10.63 -14.88
CA ASN A 136 5.92 10.74 -16.34
C ASN A 136 4.75 9.97 -16.97
N HIS A 137 4.48 8.74 -16.50
CA HIS A 137 3.39 7.92 -17.04
C HIS A 137 2.00 8.54 -16.89
N VAL A 138 1.80 9.48 -15.95
CA VAL A 138 0.52 10.20 -15.77
C VAL A 138 0.24 11.15 -16.94
N ILE A 139 1.28 11.74 -17.51
CA ILE A 139 1.17 12.78 -18.55
C ILE A 139 1.72 12.35 -19.92
N ASP A 140 2.28 11.15 -20.01
CA ASP A 140 2.92 10.67 -21.24
C ASP A 140 1.92 10.62 -22.39
N GLY A 141 2.31 11.26 -23.51
CA GLY A 141 1.48 11.33 -24.72
C GLY A 141 0.22 12.19 -24.58
N ALA A 142 0.02 12.93 -23.48
CA ALA A 142 -1.11 13.82 -23.33
C ALA A 142 -1.06 15.00 -24.30
N ASP A 143 -2.16 15.28 -24.99
CA ASP A 143 -2.34 16.47 -25.81
C ASP A 143 -2.85 17.66 -24.96
N GLU A 144 -3.53 17.36 -23.85
CA GLU A 144 -4.01 18.35 -22.88
C GLU A 144 -3.85 17.83 -21.45
N ILE A 145 -3.44 18.71 -20.54
CA ILE A 145 -3.33 18.45 -19.10
C ILE A 145 -4.19 19.48 -18.38
N SER A 146 -5.10 18.99 -17.54
CA SER A 146 -5.86 19.78 -16.59
C SER A 146 -5.45 19.41 -15.17
N VAL A 147 -5.21 20.43 -14.35
CA VAL A 147 -4.81 20.30 -12.95
C VAL A 147 -5.90 20.90 -12.08
N LYS A 148 -6.45 20.11 -11.18
CA LYS A 148 -7.45 20.57 -10.22
C LYS A 148 -6.91 20.52 -8.79
N LEU A 149 -7.03 21.63 -8.10
CA LEU A 149 -6.61 21.80 -6.72
C LEU A 149 -7.68 21.26 -5.76
N ASN A 150 -7.29 21.08 -4.51
CA ASN A 150 -8.19 20.62 -3.43
C ASN A 150 -9.35 21.61 -3.14
N ASP A 151 -9.17 22.90 -3.46
CA ASP A 151 -10.21 23.93 -3.36
C ASP A 151 -11.13 24.03 -4.60
N ASN A 152 -11.04 23.06 -5.52
CA ASN A 152 -11.78 22.97 -6.77
C ASN A 152 -11.40 23.97 -7.87
N ARG A 153 -10.39 24.79 -7.71
CA ARG A 153 -9.84 25.58 -8.82
C ARG A 153 -9.20 24.66 -9.85
N GLU A 154 -9.44 24.91 -11.12
CA GLU A 154 -8.92 24.14 -12.24
C GLU A 154 -8.04 25.00 -13.12
N PHE A 155 -6.89 24.45 -13.55
CA PHE A 155 -5.88 25.13 -14.32
C PHE A 155 -5.45 24.26 -15.49
N LYS A 156 -5.05 24.89 -16.60
CA LYS A 156 -4.37 24.21 -17.68
C LYS A 156 -2.92 23.99 -17.31
N GLY A 157 -2.48 22.73 -17.36
CA GLY A 157 -1.09 22.34 -17.13
C GLY A 157 -0.25 22.43 -18.40
N ARG A 158 0.98 22.90 -18.28
CA ARG A 158 1.99 22.90 -19.34
C ARG A 158 3.18 22.05 -18.90
N VAL A 159 3.56 21.06 -19.69
CA VAL A 159 4.76 20.24 -19.44
C VAL A 159 6.00 21.10 -19.58
N ILE A 160 6.85 21.08 -18.56
CA ILE A 160 8.15 21.75 -18.54
C ILE A 160 9.26 20.80 -18.91
N GLY A 161 9.19 19.57 -18.40
CA GLY A 161 10.16 18.53 -18.66
C GLY A 161 9.67 17.17 -18.16
N THR A 162 10.25 16.13 -18.72
CA THR A 162 9.96 14.74 -18.37
C THR A 162 11.26 13.94 -18.31
N ASP A 163 11.32 12.98 -17.42
CA ASP A 163 12.36 11.97 -17.38
C ASP A 163 11.73 10.57 -17.31
N PRO A 164 11.57 9.89 -18.45
CA PRO A 164 11.05 8.52 -18.46
C PRO A 164 11.91 7.51 -17.72
N SER A 165 13.20 7.77 -17.53
CA SER A 165 14.12 6.85 -16.85
C SER A 165 13.91 6.79 -15.34
N THR A 166 13.38 7.85 -14.77
CA THR A 166 13.02 7.96 -13.34
C THR A 166 11.52 8.04 -13.12
N ASP A 167 10.73 8.03 -14.20
CA ASP A 167 9.27 8.27 -14.21
C ASP A 167 8.88 9.60 -13.55
N LEU A 168 9.66 10.65 -13.73
CA LEU A 168 9.37 11.98 -13.21
C LEU A 168 8.92 12.94 -14.33
N ALA A 169 8.03 13.83 -13.97
CA ALA A 169 7.61 14.94 -14.84
C ALA A 169 7.40 16.22 -14.04
N LEU A 170 7.67 17.35 -14.68
CA LEU A 170 7.44 18.68 -14.16
C LEU A 170 6.38 19.39 -15.01
N VAL A 171 5.32 19.82 -14.34
CA VAL A 171 4.18 20.54 -14.94
C VAL A 171 4.10 21.93 -14.33
N LYS A 172 3.71 22.94 -15.11
CA LYS A 172 3.50 24.32 -14.68
C LYS A 172 2.04 24.71 -14.87
N ILE A 173 1.44 25.30 -13.85
CA ILE A 173 0.17 26.03 -13.93
C ILE A 173 0.40 27.52 -13.74
N GLU A 174 -0.42 28.35 -14.36
CA GLU A 174 -0.28 29.80 -14.27
C GLU A 174 -1.08 30.35 -13.08
N GLY A 175 -0.43 31.19 -12.29
CA GLY A 175 -0.98 31.80 -11.08
C GLY A 175 0.09 32.02 -10.02
N ASP A 176 -0.32 32.55 -8.90
CA ASP A 176 0.57 32.91 -7.80
C ASP A 176 -0.01 32.41 -6.46
N ASP A 177 0.86 32.31 -5.47
CA ASP A 177 0.55 31.97 -4.07
C ASP A 177 -0.17 30.62 -3.89
N PHE A 178 0.27 29.63 -4.66
CA PHE A 178 -0.20 28.27 -4.51
C PHE A 178 0.31 27.64 -3.19
N PRO A 179 -0.50 26.78 -2.54
CA PRO A 179 -0.05 26.01 -1.39
C PRO A 179 1.04 25.04 -1.81
N THR A 180 2.12 24.97 -1.02
CA THR A 180 3.28 24.12 -1.32
C THR A 180 3.63 23.23 -0.13
N ILE A 181 4.28 22.11 -0.41
CA ILE A 181 4.90 21.28 0.62
C ILE A 181 6.43 21.41 0.52
N PRO A 182 7.15 21.53 1.64
CA PRO A 182 8.61 21.57 1.61
C PRO A 182 9.17 20.21 1.18
N VAL A 183 10.22 20.24 0.36
CA VAL A 183 10.96 19.04 -0.04
C VAL A 183 11.91 18.64 1.09
N GLY A 184 11.81 17.40 1.54
CA GLY A 184 12.65 16.83 2.59
C GLY A 184 13.90 16.14 2.03
N ASP A 185 14.78 15.74 2.95
CA ASP A 185 15.96 14.94 2.64
C ASP A 185 15.64 13.45 2.83
N SER A 186 15.51 12.71 1.72
CA SER A 186 15.23 11.28 1.74
C SER A 186 16.35 10.44 2.35
N GLU A 187 17.61 10.93 2.36
CA GLU A 187 18.72 10.24 2.99
C GLU A 187 18.64 10.27 4.52
N ALA A 188 18.04 11.31 5.08
CA ALA A 188 17.84 11.45 6.51
C ALA A 188 16.77 10.50 7.08
N LEU A 189 15.86 9.98 6.24
CA LEU A 189 14.80 9.05 6.66
C LEU A 189 15.37 7.76 7.25
N LYS A 190 14.68 7.23 8.26
CA LYS A 190 15.03 5.97 8.93
C LYS A 190 13.91 4.94 8.75
N VAL A 191 14.30 3.69 8.61
CA VAL A 191 13.34 2.57 8.63
C VAL A 191 12.59 2.57 9.98
N GLY A 192 11.27 2.46 9.91
CA GLY A 192 10.38 2.55 11.07
C GLY A 192 9.78 3.94 11.32
N GLU A 193 10.23 4.99 10.63
CA GLU A 193 9.59 6.32 10.74
C GLU A 193 8.21 6.32 10.08
N TRP A 194 7.27 7.04 10.67
CA TRP A 194 5.92 7.22 10.14
C TRP A 194 5.94 8.08 8.88
N VAL A 195 5.17 7.64 7.89
CA VAL A 195 4.96 8.36 6.63
C VAL A 195 3.49 8.40 6.26
N LEU A 196 3.11 9.44 5.52
CA LEU A 196 1.82 9.56 4.87
C LEU A 196 1.98 9.40 3.37
N ALA A 197 1.07 8.65 2.75
CA ALA A 197 0.85 8.69 1.31
C ALA A 197 -0.41 9.51 1.05
N VAL A 198 -0.28 10.55 0.23
CA VAL A 198 -1.35 11.50 -0.09
C VAL A 198 -1.56 11.52 -1.59
N GLY A 199 -2.79 11.36 -2.04
CA GLY A 199 -3.14 11.42 -3.45
C GLY A 199 -4.53 12.01 -3.66
N ASN A 200 -4.84 12.40 -4.90
CA ASN A 200 -6.17 12.90 -5.30
C ASN A 200 -6.68 12.14 -6.55
N PRO A 201 -6.99 10.84 -6.41
CA PRO A 201 -7.19 9.96 -7.56
C PRO A 201 -8.46 10.23 -8.37
N PHE A 202 -9.56 10.69 -7.74
CA PHE A 202 -10.89 10.70 -8.38
C PHE A 202 -11.53 12.07 -8.46
N ASN A 203 -10.76 13.14 -8.27
CA ASN A 203 -11.30 14.50 -8.34
C ASN A 203 -12.45 14.78 -7.32
N LEU A 204 -12.57 13.96 -6.27
CA LEU A 204 -13.60 14.10 -5.23
C LEU A 204 -12.99 14.70 -3.97
N ASN A 205 -12.08 13.99 -3.34
CA ASN A 205 -11.35 14.42 -2.15
C ASN A 205 -9.96 13.78 -2.16
N SER A 206 -8.96 14.50 -1.66
CA SER A 206 -7.64 13.91 -1.43
C SER A 206 -7.74 12.77 -0.42
N THR A 207 -7.03 11.69 -0.70
CA THR A 207 -6.96 10.51 0.16
C THR A 207 -5.63 10.50 0.89
N VAL A 208 -5.66 10.20 2.18
CA VAL A 208 -4.47 10.07 3.02
C VAL A 208 -4.44 8.66 3.60
N THR A 209 -3.30 8.01 3.46
CA THR A 209 -3.02 6.73 4.12
C THR A 209 -1.73 6.87 4.92
N ALA A 210 -1.59 6.09 5.99
CA ALA A 210 -0.43 6.11 6.86
C ALA A 210 0.26 4.75 6.91
N GLY A 211 1.56 4.77 7.06
CA GLY A 211 2.40 3.60 7.20
C GLY A 211 3.77 4.00 7.74
N ILE A 212 4.74 3.13 7.59
CA ILE A 212 6.13 3.38 7.99
C ILE A 212 7.08 3.25 6.79
N VAL A 213 8.28 3.79 6.94
CA VAL A 213 9.39 3.46 6.05
C VAL A 213 9.79 2.01 6.30
N SER A 214 9.44 1.10 5.38
CA SER A 214 9.73 -0.33 5.50
C SER A 214 11.14 -0.69 5.02
N ALA A 215 11.65 0.03 4.00
CA ALA A 215 13.02 -0.10 3.50
C ALA A 215 13.43 1.15 2.72
N LYS A 216 14.74 1.29 2.48
CA LYS A 216 15.34 2.36 1.64
C LYS A 216 16.20 1.76 0.53
N ALA A 217 16.50 2.56 -0.49
CA ALA A 217 17.38 2.22 -1.61
C ALA A 217 17.00 0.89 -2.30
N ARG A 218 15.71 0.64 -2.50
CA ARG A 218 15.22 -0.54 -3.22
C ARG A 218 15.27 -0.32 -4.72
N SER A 219 15.92 -1.25 -5.42
CA SER A 219 15.78 -1.39 -6.87
C SER A 219 14.80 -2.54 -7.15
N LEU A 220 13.81 -2.29 -7.98
CA LEU A 220 12.76 -3.25 -8.34
C LEU A 220 12.94 -3.78 -9.78
N GLY A 221 13.88 -3.20 -10.56
CA GLY A 221 14.10 -3.53 -11.97
C GLY A 221 12.92 -3.15 -12.87
N VAL A 222 12.13 -2.17 -12.46
CA VAL A 222 10.93 -1.70 -13.19
C VAL A 222 11.34 -0.87 -14.40
N TYR A 223 12.38 -0.07 -14.26
CA TYR A 223 12.89 0.79 -15.33
C TYR A 223 14.16 0.19 -15.94
N ASN A 224 14.06 -0.35 -17.15
CA ASN A 224 15.19 -0.91 -17.89
C ASN A 224 16.30 0.13 -18.10
N GLY A 225 17.37 0.04 -17.28
CA GLY A 225 18.52 0.96 -17.35
C GLY A 225 18.34 2.29 -16.60
N GLY A 226 17.25 2.49 -15.88
CA GLY A 226 17.04 3.63 -15.00
C GLY A 226 17.74 3.51 -13.64
N ILE A 227 17.94 4.64 -12.97
CA ILE A 227 18.43 4.66 -11.58
C ILE A 227 17.22 4.49 -10.65
N GLU A 228 17.22 3.39 -9.91
CA GLU A 228 16.18 3.09 -8.94
C GLU A 228 16.73 3.18 -7.52
N SER A 229 16.14 4.03 -6.70
CA SER A 229 16.44 4.15 -5.27
C SER A 229 15.16 4.45 -4.51
N PHE A 230 14.24 3.47 -4.51
CA PHE A 230 12.90 3.64 -3.93
C PHE A 230 12.90 3.53 -2.41
N ILE A 231 12.02 4.33 -1.79
CA ILE A 231 11.60 4.18 -0.41
C ILE A 231 10.38 3.25 -0.42
N GLN A 232 10.50 2.12 0.29
CA GLN A 232 9.39 1.21 0.48
C GLN A 232 8.57 1.62 1.70
N THR A 233 7.24 1.63 1.56
CA THR A 233 6.29 1.86 2.67
C THR A 233 5.18 0.82 2.62
N ASP A 234 4.52 0.60 3.75
CA ASP A 234 3.28 -0.17 3.88
C ASP A 234 2.02 0.71 3.93
N ALA A 235 2.17 2.03 3.77
CA ALA A 235 1.04 2.92 3.53
C ALA A 235 0.30 2.47 2.26
N ALA A 236 -1.03 2.32 2.35
CA ALA A 236 -1.83 1.80 1.24
C ALA A 236 -1.82 2.76 0.04
N ILE A 237 -1.43 2.23 -1.13
CA ILE A 237 -1.41 2.94 -2.41
C ILE A 237 -2.32 2.20 -3.38
N ASN A 238 -3.23 2.92 -4.03
CA ASN A 238 -4.20 2.39 -4.98
C ASN A 238 -4.07 3.08 -6.34
N GLN A 239 -4.74 2.53 -7.38
CA GLN A 239 -4.83 3.17 -8.68
C GLN A 239 -5.36 4.59 -8.58
N GLY A 240 -4.71 5.53 -9.29
CA GLY A 240 -5.04 6.96 -9.29
C GLY A 240 -4.27 7.79 -8.26
N ASN A 241 -3.56 7.15 -7.31
CA ASN A 241 -2.64 7.86 -6.41
C ASN A 241 -1.28 8.15 -7.08
N SER A 242 -1.04 7.66 -8.31
CA SER A 242 0.20 7.94 -9.05
C SER A 242 0.41 9.44 -9.23
N GLY A 243 1.61 9.92 -8.90
CA GLY A 243 1.97 11.32 -8.99
C GLY A 243 2.93 11.78 -7.94
#